data_24c1cbc78a4bc85e8871389d2494e6ef
#
_entry.id   24c1cbc78a4bc85e8871389d2494e6ef
#
_cell.length_a   1.000
_cell.length_b   1.000
_cell.length_c   1.000
_cell.angle_alpha   90.00
_cell.angle_beta   90.00
_cell.angle_gamma   90.00
#
_symmetry.space_group_name_H-M   'P 1'
#
loop_
_entity.id
_entity.type
_entity.pdbx_description
1 polymer ?
#
loop_
_entity_poly.entity_id
_entity_poly.type
_entity_poly.pdbx_seq_one_letter_code
_entity_poly.pdbx_strand_id
1 'polypeptide(L)'
;MTLSRAALSTDLQAILGDAAKKFAGDTGAFDRHLDIAALALSRKTRRTCVVKLSVAADVADYPAPADLIEIKFSSWGESLRANSKPWAVKIGLLPRLSLVEIAGVKHIHLSPAPDACQIAQLGSDYPVFYYGSYTIGATSADTTVAAQHRDLLLIRAVVQALLELANAGSSKPIALGSQGVGSMPKNGTPAALAESWLAIFDGGR
;
A
#
# COMPACT_ATOMS: atom_id res chain seq x y z
N MET A 1 14.07 15.78 1.95
CA MET A 1 12.75 15.69 2.63
C MET A 1 12.69 14.34 3.32
N THR A 2 12.40 14.34 4.60
CA THR A 2 12.28 13.10 5.40
C THR A 2 10.87 12.54 5.28
N LEU A 3 10.76 11.21 5.12
CA LEU A 3 9.48 10.49 5.04
C LEU A 3 9.25 9.67 6.31
N SER A 4 9.81 10.10 7.44
CA SER A 4 9.53 9.48 8.73
C SER A 4 8.11 9.81 9.19
N ARG A 5 7.50 8.93 9.98
CA ARG A 5 6.17 9.12 10.56
C ARG A 5 6.06 10.45 11.30
N ALA A 6 7.05 10.80 12.12
CA ALA A 6 7.08 12.06 12.85
C ALA A 6 7.08 13.29 11.93
N ALA A 7 7.88 13.27 10.85
CA ALA A 7 7.92 14.38 9.90
C ALA A 7 6.58 14.53 9.16
N LEU A 8 6.00 13.42 8.70
CA LEU A 8 4.69 13.43 8.03
C LEU A 8 3.56 13.89 8.95
N SER A 9 3.61 13.50 10.24
CA SER A 9 2.64 13.96 11.25
C SER A 9 2.78 15.46 11.48
N THR A 10 4.00 16.00 11.56
CA THR A 10 4.24 17.44 11.69
C THR A 10 3.71 18.22 10.48
N ASP A 11 3.96 17.70 9.26
CA ASP A 11 3.47 18.31 8.03
C ASP A 11 1.93 18.30 7.97
N LEU A 12 1.31 17.18 8.36
CA LEU A 12 -0.15 17.05 8.43
C LEU A 12 -0.75 18.06 9.40
N GLN A 13 -0.14 18.22 10.59
CA GLN A 13 -0.55 19.22 11.58
C GLN A 13 -0.42 20.64 11.03
N ALA A 14 0.68 20.95 10.34
CA ALA A 14 0.89 22.25 9.71
C ALA A 14 -0.17 22.58 8.64
N ILE A 15 -0.55 21.58 7.82
CA ILE A 15 -1.61 21.74 6.82
C ILE A 15 -2.98 21.97 7.47
N LEU A 16 -3.30 21.23 8.53
CA LEU A 16 -4.55 21.36 9.25
C LEU A 16 -4.66 22.66 10.06
N GLY A 17 -3.52 23.27 10.45
CA GLY A 17 -3.51 24.52 11.19
C GLY A 17 -4.32 24.46 12.48
N ASP A 18 -5.29 25.35 12.67
CA ASP A 18 -6.14 25.39 13.86
C ASP A 18 -7.03 24.14 14.00
N ALA A 19 -7.37 23.46 12.93
CA ALA A 19 -8.13 22.23 12.97
C ALA A 19 -7.36 21.10 13.68
N ALA A 20 -6.03 21.12 13.63
CA ALA A 20 -5.20 20.14 14.34
C ALA A 20 -5.41 20.16 15.86
N LYS A 21 -5.75 21.33 16.43
CA LYS A 21 -6.04 21.49 17.88
C LYS A 21 -7.23 20.65 18.34
N LYS A 22 -8.15 20.30 17.44
CA LYS A 22 -9.30 19.45 17.75
C LYS A 22 -8.90 18.00 18.07
N PHE A 23 -7.72 17.59 17.64
CA PHE A 23 -7.15 16.26 17.90
C PHE A 23 -6.20 16.25 19.11
N ALA A 24 -6.03 17.37 19.84
CA ALA A 24 -5.06 17.46 20.94
C ALA A 24 -5.28 16.43 22.06
N GLY A 25 -6.51 15.91 22.21
CA GLY A 25 -6.84 14.86 23.18
C GLY A 25 -6.55 13.44 22.70
N ASP A 26 -6.23 13.24 21.42
CA ASP A 26 -5.94 11.93 20.83
C ASP A 26 -4.55 11.92 20.20
N THR A 27 -3.58 11.43 20.94
CA THR A 27 -2.16 11.38 20.52
C THR A 27 -1.92 10.46 19.32
N GLY A 28 -2.85 9.53 19.04
CA GLY A 28 -2.74 8.58 17.91
C GLY A 28 -3.51 8.99 16.66
N ALA A 29 -4.25 10.12 16.69
CA ALA A 29 -5.11 10.52 15.59
C ALA A 29 -4.36 10.68 14.26
N PHE A 30 -3.26 11.41 14.26
CA PHE A 30 -2.48 11.67 13.06
C PHE A 30 -1.83 10.40 12.50
N ASP A 31 -1.41 9.48 13.36
CA ASP A 31 -0.85 8.19 12.94
C ASP A 31 -1.93 7.34 12.24
N ARG A 32 -3.15 7.29 12.80
CA ARG A 32 -4.29 6.62 12.16
C ARG A 32 -4.60 7.23 10.78
N HIS A 33 -4.64 8.57 10.69
CA HIS A 33 -4.90 9.26 9.43
C HIS A 33 -3.85 8.93 8.38
N LEU A 34 -2.57 8.89 8.75
CA LEU A 34 -1.46 8.52 7.88
C LEU A 34 -1.55 7.06 7.43
N ASP A 35 -1.86 6.13 8.33
CA ASP A 35 -1.99 4.69 8.00
C ASP A 35 -3.16 4.44 7.04
N ILE A 36 -4.31 5.09 7.27
CA ILE A 36 -5.47 5.01 6.35
C ILE A 36 -5.11 5.62 4.99
N ALA A 37 -4.37 6.74 4.99
CA ALA A 37 -3.91 7.37 3.76
C ALA A 37 -2.93 6.48 2.98
N ALA A 38 -2.00 5.81 3.66
CA ALA A 38 -1.07 4.86 3.05
C ALA A 38 -1.81 3.68 2.40
N LEU A 39 -2.85 3.15 3.07
CA LEU A 39 -3.67 2.09 2.53
C LEU A 39 -4.47 2.56 1.28
N ALA A 40 -5.03 3.77 1.32
CA ALA A 40 -5.74 4.35 0.18
C ALA A 40 -4.78 4.60 -0.99
N LEU A 41 -3.57 5.10 -0.71
CA LEU A 41 -2.52 5.29 -1.71
C LEU A 41 -2.12 3.97 -2.35
N SER A 42 -2.05 2.88 -1.59
CA SER A 42 -1.72 1.53 -2.08
C SER A 42 -2.72 1.01 -3.12
N ARG A 43 -3.99 1.43 -3.00
CA ARG A 43 -5.05 1.07 -3.95
C ARG A 43 -4.98 1.91 -5.22
N LYS A 44 -4.53 3.16 -5.10
CA LYS A 44 -4.43 4.11 -6.21
C LYS A 44 -3.15 3.92 -7.00
N THR A 45 -2.00 3.89 -6.32
CA THR A 45 -0.68 3.74 -6.92
C THR A 45 -0.09 2.39 -6.52
N ARG A 46 -0.24 1.39 -7.40
CA ARG A 46 0.18 0.03 -7.11
C ARG A 46 1.70 -0.10 -7.13
N ARG A 47 2.30 -0.50 -6.02
CA ARG A 47 3.73 -0.80 -5.90
C ARG A 47 3.98 -2.26 -6.24
N THR A 48 4.75 -2.55 -7.30
CA THR A 48 5.17 -3.91 -7.62
C THR A 48 6.37 -4.29 -6.77
N CYS A 49 6.23 -5.38 -6.02
CA CYS A 49 7.26 -5.99 -5.20
C CYS A 49 7.58 -7.39 -5.71
N VAL A 50 8.72 -7.91 -5.31
CA VAL A 50 9.16 -9.28 -5.62
C VAL A 50 9.54 -9.98 -4.32
N VAL A 51 9.01 -11.18 -4.13
CA VAL A 51 9.47 -12.11 -3.10
C VAL A 51 9.98 -13.38 -3.76
N LYS A 52 11.08 -13.93 -3.27
CA LYS A 52 11.58 -15.23 -3.67
C LYS A 52 11.15 -16.26 -2.62
N LEU A 53 10.29 -17.17 -3.02
CA LEU A 53 9.91 -18.31 -2.19
C LEU A 53 10.97 -19.39 -2.37
N SER A 54 11.45 -19.99 -1.28
CA SER A 54 12.27 -21.19 -1.36
C SER A 54 11.33 -22.39 -1.45
N VAL A 55 11.12 -22.87 -2.68
CA VAL A 55 10.16 -23.97 -2.92
C VAL A 55 10.79 -25.34 -2.68
N ALA A 56 9.98 -26.25 -2.11
CA ALA A 56 10.30 -27.65 -1.90
C ALA A 56 9.33 -28.55 -2.67
N ALA A 57 9.77 -29.78 -3.00
CA ALA A 57 8.93 -30.74 -3.71
C ALA A 57 7.68 -31.08 -2.90
N ASP A 58 6.56 -31.19 -3.58
CA ASP A 58 5.25 -31.55 -3.03
C ASP A 58 4.70 -30.58 -1.95
N VAL A 59 5.32 -29.42 -1.78
CA VAL A 59 4.84 -28.37 -0.88
C VAL A 59 4.08 -27.33 -1.68
N ALA A 60 2.81 -27.10 -1.33
CA ALA A 60 1.93 -26.19 -2.03
C ALA A 60 1.83 -24.81 -1.36
N ASP A 61 1.94 -24.73 -0.04
CA ASP A 61 1.61 -23.54 0.74
C ASP A 61 2.85 -22.87 1.32
N TYR A 62 3.00 -21.58 1.04
CA TYR A 62 4.13 -20.75 1.50
C TYR A 62 3.61 -19.49 2.18
N PRO A 63 4.26 -19.03 3.26
CA PRO A 63 3.83 -17.80 3.94
C PRO A 63 3.92 -16.61 2.99
N ALA A 64 2.84 -15.83 2.91
CA ALA A 64 2.80 -14.61 2.13
C ALA A 64 3.48 -13.46 2.87
N PRO A 65 4.14 -12.51 2.15
CA PRO A 65 4.60 -11.27 2.75
C PRO A 65 3.45 -10.51 3.42
N ALA A 66 3.72 -9.88 4.56
CA ALA A 66 2.68 -9.15 5.33
C ALA A 66 2.07 -7.98 4.54
N ASP A 67 2.85 -7.38 3.64
CA ASP A 67 2.43 -6.27 2.78
C ASP A 67 1.72 -6.72 1.49
N LEU A 68 1.55 -8.03 1.26
CA LEU A 68 0.95 -8.54 0.04
C LEU A 68 -0.54 -8.20 -0.04
N ILE A 69 -0.94 -7.49 -1.10
CA ILE A 69 -2.34 -7.18 -1.44
C ILE A 69 -2.85 -8.17 -2.49
N GLU A 70 -2.14 -8.30 -3.61
CA GLU A 70 -2.57 -9.07 -4.77
C GLU A 70 -1.35 -9.66 -5.49
N ILE A 71 -1.45 -10.92 -5.90
CA ILE A 71 -0.41 -11.58 -6.70
C ILE A 71 -0.55 -11.13 -8.15
N LYS A 72 0.58 -10.80 -8.78
CA LYS A 72 0.62 -10.38 -10.18
C LYS A 72 0.97 -11.54 -11.11
N PHE A 73 2.15 -12.10 -10.96
CA PHE A 73 2.63 -13.27 -11.73
C PHE A 73 3.90 -13.85 -11.11
N SER A 74 4.38 -14.97 -11.65
CA SER A 74 5.72 -15.49 -11.39
C SER A 74 6.50 -15.60 -12.69
N SER A 75 7.80 -15.35 -12.61
CA SER A 75 8.73 -15.59 -13.72
C SER A 75 9.52 -16.91 -13.59
N TRP A 76 9.09 -17.81 -12.72
CA TRP A 76 9.76 -19.09 -12.53
C TRP A 76 9.74 -19.93 -13.81
N GLY A 77 10.91 -20.32 -14.28
CA GLY A 77 11.09 -21.08 -15.52
C GLY A 77 10.95 -20.27 -16.83
N GLU A 78 10.70 -18.96 -16.76
CA GLU A 78 10.51 -18.13 -17.97
C GLU A 78 11.78 -18.10 -18.85
N SER A 79 12.95 -17.90 -18.24
CA SER A 79 14.23 -17.88 -18.96
C SER A 79 14.55 -19.22 -19.62
N LEU A 80 14.25 -20.34 -18.96
CA LEU A 80 14.47 -21.67 -19.53
C LEU A 80 13.53 -21.93 -20.72
N ARG A 81 12.25 -21.54 -20.59
CA ARG A 81 11.28 -21.66 -21.68
C ARG A 81 11.64 -20.82 -22.88
N ALA A 82 12.15 -19.61 -22.67
CA ALA A 82 12.53 -18.70 -23.75
C ALA A 82 13.77 -19.22 -24.52
N ASN A 83 14.68 -19.92 -23.84
CA ASN A 83 15.96 -20.34 -24.41
C ASN A 83 16.03 -21.84 -24.79
N SER A 84 15.01 -22.63 -24.41
CA SER A 84 14.99 -24.08 -24.69
C SER A 84 14.09 -24.42 -25.86
N LYS A 85 14.50 -25.42 -26.64
CA LYS A 85 13.63 -25.98 -27.67
C LYS A 85 12.48 -26.73 -26.98
N PRO A 86 11.22 -26.59 -27.44
CA PRO A 86 10.04 -27.18 -26.77
C PRO A 86 10.10 -28.69 -26.51
N TRP A 87 10.89 -29.40 -27.33
CA TRP A 87 11.08 -30.85 -27.23
C TRP A 87 12.28 -31.26 -26.36
N ALA A 88 13.15 -30.32 -25.98
CA ALA A 88 14.39 -30.62 -25.28
C ALA A 88 14.20 -30.69 -23.76
N VAL A 89 13.21 -30.00 -23.22
CA VAL A 89 12.98 -29.89 -21.76
C VAL A 89 11.51 -30.16 -21.44
N LYS A 90 11.24 -31.23 -20.71
CA LYS A 90 9.91 -31.61 -20.20
C LYS A 90 9.74 -31.06 -18.78
N ILE A 91 9.35 -29.80 -18.66
CA ILE A 91 9.15 -29.17 -17.34
C ILE A 91 7.77 -29.52 -16.72
N GLY A 92 6.86 -30.05 -17.52
CA GLY A 92 5.50 -30.30 -17.07
C GLY A 92 4.66 -29.02 -16.94
N LEU A 93 3.55 -29.11 -16.19
CA LEU A 93 2.67 -27.98 -15.92
C LEU A 93 3.26 -27.14 -14.80
N LEU A 94 3.56 -25.86 -15.08
CA LEU A 94 4.06 -24.96 -14.04
C LEU A 94 2.92 -24.61 -13.03
N PRO A 95 3.26 -24.47 -11.74
CA PRO A 95 2.32 -24.09 -10.71
C PRO A 95 1.61 -22.76 -11.02
N ARG A 96 0.31 -22.73 -10.79
CA ARG A 96 -0.47 -21.48 -10.75
C ARG A 96 -0.46 -20.93 -9.35
N LEU A 97 -0.37 -19.61 -9.26
CA LEU A 97 -0.38 -18.88 -8.01
C LEU A 97 -1.80 -18.51 -7.61
N SER A 98 -2.13 -18.72 -6.36
CA SER A 98 -3.31 -18.17 -5.72
C SER A 98 -3.00 -17.69 -4.31
N LEU A 99 -3.77 -16.71 -3.82
CA LEU A 99 -3.70 -16.26 -2.45
C LEU A 99 -4.78 -17.00 -1.66
N VAL A 100 -4.38 -17.66 -0.60
CA VAL A 100 -5.27 -18.39 0.31
C VAL A 100 -5.06 -17.91 1.74
N GLU A 101 -6.07 -18.07 2.59
CA GLU A 101 -5.98 -17.77 4.00
C GLU A 101 -6.13 -19.08 4.80
N ILE A 102 -5.13 -19.39 5.60
CA ILE A 102 -5.10 -20.58 6.44
C ILE A 102 -4.99 -20.12 7.89
N ALA A 103 -6.00 -20.40 8.70
CA ALA A 103 -6.06 -20.01 10.12
C ALA A 103 -5.80 -18.50 10.36
N GLY A 104 -6.32 -17.62 9.50
CA GLY A 104 -6.14 -16.16 9.61
C GLY A 104 -4.80 -15.64 9.08
N VAL A 105 -3.95 -16.52 8.53
CA VAL A 105 -2.65 -16.13 7.93
C VAL A 105 -2.71 -16.29 6.42
N LYS A 106 -2.25 -15.26 5.71
CA LYS A 106 -2.17 -15.31 4.24
C LYS A 106 -1.04 -16.22 3.78
N HIS A 107 -1.34 -17.08 2.81
CA HIS A 107 -0.37 -17.96 2.16
C HIS A 107 -0.46 -17.82 0.65
N ILE A 108 0.66 -18.01 -0.01
CA ILE A 108 0.75 -18.19 -1.45
C ILE A 108 0.62 -19.67 -1.72
N HIS A 109 -0.44 -20.07 -2.41
CA HIS A 109 -0.72 -21.46 -2.78
C HIS A 109 -0.30 -21.73 -4.21
N LEU A 110 0.46 -22.79 -4.41
CA LEU A 110 0.96 -23.27 -5.69
C LEU A 110 0.15 -24.50 -6.13
N SER A 111 -0.54 -24.43 -7.25
CA SER A 111 -1.34 -25.54 -7.76
C SER A 111 -1.02 -25.84 -9.24
N PRO A 112 -0.54 -27.07 -9.56
CA PRO A 112 -0.10 -28.12 -8.65
C PRO A 112 1.12 -27.71 -7.83
N ALA A 113 1.44 -28.45 -6.75
CA ALA A 113 2.68 -28.27 -6.02
C ALA A 113 3.88 -28.53 -6.95
N PRO A 114 5.01 -27.81 -6.78
CA PRO A 114 6.23 -28.07 -7.56
C PRO A 114 6.74 -29.49 -7.33
N ASP A 115 7.14 -30.17 -8.38
CA ASP A 115 7.79 -31.47 -8.27
C ASP A 115 9.32 -31.37 -8.19
N ALA A 116 9.97 -32.46 -7.76
CA ALA A 116 11.43 -32.50 -7.62
C ALA A 116 12.17 -32.30 -8.97
N CYS A 117 11.57 -32.71 -10.09
CA CYS A 117 12.14 -32.54 -11.41
C CYS A 117 12.12 -31.07 -11.85
N GLN A 118 11.02 -30.37 -11.57
CA GLN A 118 10.88 -28.94 -11.81
C GLN A 118 11.91 -28.16 -11.00
N ILE A 119 12.06 -28.45 -9.72
CA ILE A 119 13.03 -27.78 -8.84
C ILE A 119 14.46 -28.05 -9.31
N ALA A 120 14.80 -29.28 -9.71
CA ALA A 120 16.13 -29.61 -10.22
C ALA A 120 16.47 -28.82 -11.51
N GLN A 121 15.49 -28.53 -12.35
CA GLN A 121 15.69 -27.82 -13.62
C GLN A 121 15.59 -26.29 -13.49
N LEU A 122 14.69 -25.78 -12.64
CA LEU A 122 14.35 -24.36 -12.56
C LEU A 122 14.96 -23.68 -11.32
N GLY A 123 15.48 -24.47 -10.39
CA GLY A 123 15.96 -24.00 -9.09
C GLY A 123 14.84 -23.89 -8.05
N SER A 124 15.27 -23.80 -6.79
CA SER A 124 14.35 -23.65 -5.65
C SER A 124 13.86 -22.22 -5.43
N ASP A 125 14.49 -21.23 -6.07
CA ASP A 125 14.08 -19.84 -5.98
C ASP A 125 12.87 -19.56 -6.89
N TYR A 126 11.69 -19.44 -6.29
CA TYR A 126 10.45 -19.15 -7.00
C TYR A 126 10.10 -17.66 -6.86
N PRO A 127 10.39 -16.81 -7.86
CA PRO A 127 10.11 -15.38 -7.78
C PRO A 127 8.62 -15.11 -8.01
N VAL A 128 7.99 -14.45 -7.04
CA VAL A 128 6.60 -14.00 -7.12
C VAL A 128 6.56 -12.48 -7.16
N PHE A 129 5.98 -11.94 -8.22
CA PHE A 129 5.69 -10.52 -8.35
C PHE A 129 4.31 -10.25 -7.79
N TYR A 130 4.20 -9.24 -6.93
CA TYR A 130 2.95 -8.90 -6.26
C TYR A 130 2.79 -7.40 -6.07
N TYR A 131 1.57 -6.96 -5.81
CA TYR A 131 1.28 -5.61 -5.37
C TYR A 131 1.35 -5.56 -3.84
N GLY A 132 2.29 -4.74 -3.34
CA GLY A 132 2.50 -4.53 -1.92
C GLY A 132 1.84 -3.25 -1.41
N SER A 133 1.42 -3.26 -0.14
CA SER A 133 0.93 -2.07 0.54
C SER A 133 2.07 -1.11 0.87
N TYR A 134 1.74 0.19 0.90
CA TYR A 134 2.64 1.18 1.47
C TYR A 134 2.56 1.15 2.99
N THR A 135 3.71 1.28 3.62
CA THR A 135 3.86 1.39 5.07
C THR A 135 4.61 2.67 5.42
N ILE A 136 4.28 3.27 6.56
CA ILE A 136 4.97 4.45 7.09
C ILE A 136 5.66 4.01 8.37
N GLY A 137 7.00 3.96 8.32
CA GLY A 137 7.84 3.58 9.45
C GLY A 137 8.22 4.75 10.34
N ALA A 138 8.85 4.43 11.46
CA ALA A 138 9.42 5.43 12.38
C ALA A 138 10.52 6.24 11.69
N THR A 139 11.31 5.60 10.83
CA THR A 139 12.38 6.24 10.04
C THR A 139 11.99 6.32 8.57
N SER A 140 12.70 7.16 7.80
CA SER A 140 12.52 7.22 6.35
C SER A 140 12.94 5.93 5.64
N ALA A 141 13.85 5.15 6.21
CA ALA A 141 14.30 3.89 5.65
C ALA A 141 13.21 2.80 5.75
N ASP A 142 12.40 2.84 6.80
CA ASP A 142 11.31 1.89 7.05
C ASP A 142 10.02 2.28 6.29
N THR A 143 10.00 3.48 5.70
CA THR A 143 8.85 3.98 4.94
C THR A 143 8.96 3.56 3.48
N THR A 144 7.94 2.88 2.99
CA THR A 144 7.92 2.37 1.61
C THR A 144 7.28 3.33 0.60
N VAL A 145 6.72 4.45 1.08
CA VAL A 145 6.15 5.50 0.23
C VAL A 145 7.27 6.24 -0.50
N ALA A 146 7.20 6.31 -1.83
CA ALA A 146 8.17 7.06 -2.62
C ALA A 146 7.98 8.59 -2.42
N ALA A 147 9.07 9.35 -2.50
CA ALA A 147 9.06 10.80 -2.29
C ALA A 147 8.06 11.53 -3.21
N GLN A 148 7.90 11.07 -4.44
CA GLN A 148 6.95 11.60 -5.42
C GLN A 148 5.48 11.44 -5.01
N HIS A 149 5.15 10.50 -4.12
CA HIS A 149 3.78 10.24 -3.65
C HIS A 149 3.48 10.90 -2.29
N ARG A 150 4.46 11.63 -1.72
CA ARG A 150 4.31 12.28 -0.42
C ARG A 150 3.11 13.21 -0.35
N ASP A 151 2.95 14.05 -1.37
CA ASP A 151 1.87 15.05 -1.39
C ASP A 151 0.50 14.39 -1.51
N LEU A 152 0.37 13.34 -2.33
CA LEU A 152 -0.86 12.54 -2.42
C LEU A 152 -1.20 11.87 -1.08
N LEU A 153 -0.18 11.36 -0.37
CA LEU A 153 -0.35 10.78 0.96
C LEU A 153 -0.90 11.83 1.94
N LEU A 154 -0.29 13.01 2.00
CA LEU A 154 -0.71 14.09 2.89
C LEU A 154 -2.12 14.59 2.55
N ILE A 155 -2.43 14.77 1.26
CA ILE A 155 -3.78 15.12 0.80
C ILE A 155 -4.80 14.11 1.34
N ARG A 156 -4.53 12.81 1.19
CA ARG A 156 -5.45 11.78 1.66
C ARG A 156 -5.57 11.74 3.19
N ALA A 157 -4.48 11.99 3.92
CA ALA A 157 -4.50 12.09 5.38
C ALA A 157 -5.33 13.31 5.86
N VAL A 158 -5.22 14.46 5.19
CA VAL A 158 -6.06 15.64 5.44
C VAL A 158 -7.55 15.31 5.22
N VAL A 159 -7.89 14.64 4.13
CA VAL A 159 -9.28 14.18 3.88
C VAL A 159 -9.80 13.36 5.05
N GLN A 160 -8.99 12.43 5.56
CA GLN A 160 -9.41 11.57 6.67
C GLN A 160 -9.63 12.37 7.96
N ALA A 161 -8.74 13.32 8.26
CA ALA A 161 -8.89 14.21 9.42
C ALA A 161 -10.16 15.07 9.30
N LEU A 162 -10.43 15.63 8.12
CA LEU A 162 -11.63 16.44 7.87
C LEU A 162 -12.92 15.63 7.98
N LEU A 163 -12.94 14.39 7.50
CA LEU A 163 -14.09 13.49 7.65
C LEU A 163 -14.35 13.15 9.14
N GLU A 164 -13.30 12.93 9.93
CA GLU A 164 -13.44 12.70 11.36
C GLU A 164 -14.03 13.94 12.07
N LEU A 165 -13.56 15.15 11.71
CA LEU A 165 -14.13 16.40 12.24
C LEU A 165 -15.60 16.60 11.84
N ALA A 166 -15.95 16.28 10.59
CA ALA A 166 -17.33 16.34 10.12
C ALA A 166 -18.24 15.38 10.91
N ASN A 167 -17.78 14.15 11.12
CA ASN A 167 -18.50 13.13 11.89
C ASN A 167 -18.64 13.50 13.38
N ALA A 168 -17.66 14.22 13.95
CA ALA A 168 -17.73 14.76 15.31
C ALA A 168 -18.69 15.95 15.45
N GLY A 169 -19.47 16.28 14.41
CA GLY A 169 -20.47 17.35 14.43
C GLY A 169 -19.88 18.76 14.31
N SER A 170 -18.65 18.91 13.85
CA SER A 170 -18.04 20.21 13.59
C SER A 170 -18.64 20.83 12.33
N SER A 171 -19.69 21.58 12.47
CA SER A 171 -20.35 22.30 11.35
C SER A 171 -19.75 23.69 11.09
N LYS A 172 -18.89 24.19 11.99
CA LYS A 172 -18.27 25.52 11.84
C LYS A 172 -17.18 25.46 10.76
N PRO A 173 -17.09 26.48 9.89
CA PRO A 173 -15.99 26.63 8.95
C PRO A 173 -14.64 26.59 9.66
N ILE A 174 -13.65 25.92 9.07
CA ILE A 174 -12.27 25.87 9.54
C ILE A 174 -11.35 26.47 8.48
N ALA A 175 -10.32 27.19 8.92
CA ALA A 175 -9.24 27.64 8.06
C ALA A 175 -8.14 26.56 8.07
N LEU A 176 -7.71 26.13 6.88
CA LEU A 176 -6.51 25.32 6.70
C LEU A 176 -5.30 26.23 6.63
N GLY A 177 -4.12 25.70 7.02
CA GLY A 177 -2.85 26.43 6.95
C GLY A 177 -2.51 26.90 5.53
N SER A 178 -1.31 27.43 5.31
CA SER A 178 -0.86 28.27 4.20
C SER A 178 -1.16 27.83 2.75
N GLN A 179 -1.78 26.69 2.56
CA GLN A 179 -2.29 26.23 1.25
C GLN A 179 -3.83 26.22 1.20
N GLY A 180 -4.49 26.93 2.10
CA GLY A 180 -5.93 26.96 2.22
C GLY A 180 -6.63 27.47 0.97
N VAL A 181 -7.55 26.68 0.45
CA VAL A 181 -8.57 27.15 -0.48
C VAL A 181 -9.36 28.23 0.23
N GLY A 182 -9.37 29.45 -0.33
CA GLY A 182 -10.01 30.61 0.26
C GLY A 182 -11.46 30.31 0.66
N SER A 183 -11.77 30.54 1.91
CA SER A 183 -13.04 30.15 2.51
C SER A 183 -14.20 31.02 2.01
N MET A 184 -14.98 30.51 1.09
CA MET A 184 -16.39 30.91 1.03
C MET A 184 -17.16 30.25 2.21
N PRO A 185 -18.06 30.96 2.92
CA PRO A 185 -18.71 30.42 4.12
C PRO A 185 -19.41 29.06 3.95
N LYS A 186 -19.91 28.74 2.75
CA LYS A 186 -20.49 27.44 2.43
C LYS A 186 -19.47 26.35 2.17
N ASN A 187 -18.26 26.69 1.71
CA ASN A 187 -17.23 25.73 1.32
C ASN A 187 -16.20 25.47 2.43
N GLY A 188 -16.28 26.18 3.55
CA GLY A 188 -15.34 26.04 4.67
C GLY A 188 -15.69 24.97 5.68
N THR A 189 -16.80 24.25 5.53
CA THR A 189 -17.14 23.16 6.45
C THR A 189 -16.19 21.97 6.25
N PRO A 190 -15.85 21.20 7.30
CA PRO A 190 -14.98 20.03 7.18
C PRO A 190 -15.43 19.06 6.10
N ALA A 191 -16.74 18.82 5.96
CA ALA A 191 -17.28 17.93 4.93
C ALA A 191 -17.01 18.44 3.50
N ALA A 192 -17.31 19.72 3.22
CA ALA A 192 -17.09 20.30 1.90
C ALA A 192 -15.60 20.38 1.53
N LEU A 193 -14.74 20.68 2.51
CA LEU A 193 -13.29 20.64 2.33
C LEU A 193 -12.79 19.22 2.05
N ALA A 194 -13.32 18.21 2.78
CA ALA A 194 -12.97 16.81 2.54
C ALA A 194 -13.29 16.37 1.12
N GLU A 195 -14.47 16.74 0.59
CA GLU A 195 -14.88 16.46 -0.79
C GLU A 195 -13.92 17.11 -1.80
N SER A 196 -13.58 18.39 -1.59
CA SER A 196 -12.66 19.10 -2.46
C SER A 196 -11.26 18.48 -2.49
N TRP A 197 -10.72 18.12 -1.32
CA TRP A 197 -9.42 17.47 -1.21
C TRP A 197 -9.43 16.05 -1.75
N LEU A 198 -10.54 15.32 -1.58
CA LEU A 198 -10.72 14.00 -2.16
C LEU A 198 -10.72 14.06 -3.69
N ALA A 199 -11.37 15.07 -4.29
CA ALA A 199 -11.33 15.28 -5.73
C ALA A 199 -9.89 15.53 -6.25
N ILE A 200 -9.08 16.27 -5.50
CA ILE A 200 -7.65 16.47 -5.82
C ILE A 200 -6.89 15.14 -5.71
N PHE A 201 -7.12 14.38 -4.64
CA PHE A 201 -6.50 13.06 -4.48
C PHE A 201 -6.87 12.14 -5.65
N ASP A 202 -8.13 12.09 -6.05
CA ASP A 202 -8.61 11.20 -7.13
C ASP A 202 -8.10 11.65 -8.51
N GLY A 203 -7.98 12.95 -8.76
CA GLY A 203 -7.44 13.52 -9.99
C GLY A 203 -5.92 13.48 -10.11
N GLY A 204 -5.18 13.43 -9.01
CA GLY A 204 -3.72 13.30 -9.00
C GLY A 204 -3.28 11.94 -9.54
N ARG A 205 -2.28 11.93 -10.45
CA ARG A 205 -1.64 10.73 -11.01
C ARG A 205 -0.25 10.53 -10.44
#